data_87efdfdc2fc669bc3b7fb670359c2a4d
#
_entry.id   87efdfdc2fc669bc3b7fb670359c2a4d
#
_cell.length_a   1.000
_cell.length_b   1.000
_cell.length_c   1.000
_cell.angle_alpha   90.00
_cell.angle_beta   90.00
_cell.angle_gamma   90.00
#
_symmetry.space_group_name_H-M   'P 1'
#
loop_
_entity.id
_entity.type
_entity.pdbx_description
1 polymer ?
#
loop_
_entity_poly.entity_id
_entity_poly.type
_entity_poly.pdbx_seq_one_letter_code
_entity_poly.pdbx_strand_id
1 'polypeptide(L)'
;AVSAAYFSANINYKAATNLTSSIGFEHLSGKDQNDTSTGIKSFNPMYGTNHKFNGYMDYFYVGNHINSVGLTDVYVYIGYEKNKFSAKLTPHYLASAASIYKGVEKQDNYLGTEFDFTLGYKMYDYVTVDAGFSKMFATSSMEVLKAGNKNAGNNWAFISIKINPNLFSNKVEEKL
;
A
#
# COMPACT_ATOMS: atom_id res chain seq x y z
N ALA A 1 -9.84 22.14 -16.17
CA ALA A 1 -9.64 20.91 -16.95
C ALA A 1 -9.09 19.82 -16.03
N VAL A 2 -9.49 18.56 -16.25
CA VAL A 2 -8.98 17.36 -15.56
C VAL A 2 -8.21 16.53 -16.56
N SER A 3 -6.96 16.17 -16.21
CA SER A 3 -6.08 15.29 -16.98
C SER A 3 -5.31 14.40 -16.02
N ALA A 4 -6.03 13.46 -15.42
CA ALA A 4 -5.50 12.52 -14.43
C ALA A 4 -5.73 11.08 -14.89
N ALA A 5 -4.79 10.18 -14.59
CA ALA A 5 -4.83 8.79 -15.01
C ALA A 5 -4.33 7.86 -13.89
N TYR A 6 -4.89 6.64 -13.86
CA TYR A 6 -4.46 5.54 -13.02
C TYR A 6 -4.25 4.30 -13.88
N PHE A 7 -3.15 3.62 -13.63
CA PHE A 7 -2.83 2.34 -14.24
C PHE A 7 -2.36 1.37 -13.18
N SER A 8 -2.82 0.14 -13.26
CA SER A 8 -2.30 -0.93 -12.41
C SER A 8 -2.23 -2.25 -13.17
N ALA A 9 -1.25 -3.07 -12.81
CA ALA A 9 -1.13 -4.43 -13.28
C ALA A 9 -0.47 -5.28 -12.21
N ASN A 10 -0.89 -6.53 -12.09
CA ASN A 10 -0.18 -7.49 -11.27
C ASN A 10 -0.18 -8.88 -11.91
N ILE A 11 0.86 -9.65 -11.61
CA ILE A 11 1.00 -11.04 -12.02
C ILE A 11 1.16 -11.87 -10.75
N ASN A 12 0.27 -12.84 -10.56
CA ASN A 12 0.30 -13.76 -9.43
C ASN A 12 0.85 -15.11 -9.88
N TYR A 13 1.71 -15.69 -9.07
CA TYR A 13 2.31 -17.00 -9.30
C TYR A 13 2.23 -17.87 -8.05
N LYS A 14 1.68 -19.06 -8.19
CA LYS A 14 1.66 -20.06 -7.13
C LYS A 14 2.92 -20.92 -7.21
N ALA A 15 3.96 -20.54 -6.50
CA ALA A 15 5.28 -21.21 -6.56
C ALA A 15 5.26 -22.62 -5.94
N ALA A 16 4.41 -22.84 -4.92
CA ALA A 16 4.20 -24.16 -4.29
C ALA A 16 2.80 -24.22 -3.64
N THR A 17 2.43 -25.36 -3.09
CA THR A 17 1.12 -25.56 -2.45
C THR A 17 0.81 -24.50 -1.38
N ASN A 18 1.84 -24.09 -0.63
CA ASN A 18 1.72 -23.14 0.48
C ASN A 18 2.41 -21.80 0.21
N LEU A 19 2.96 -21.58 -1.00
CA LEU A 19 3.75 -20.41 -1.34
C LEU A 19 3.17 -19.72 -2.56
N THR A 20 2.75 -18.47 -2.37
CA THR A 20 2.30 -17.57 -3.45
C THR A 20 3.25 -16.39 -3.56
N SER A 21 3.45 -15.90 -4.77
CA SER A 21 4.16 -14.66 -5.01
C SER A 21 3.43 -13.83 -6.07
N SER A 22 3.61 -12.53 -6.03
CA SER A 22 3.19 -11.66 -7.12
C SER A 22 4.18 -10.53 -7.32
N ILE A 23 4.19 -9.99 -8.52
CA ILE A 23 4.78 -8.70 -8.82
C ILE A 23 3.67 -7.77 -9.28
N GLY A 24 3.63 -6.57 -8.75
CA GLY A 24 2.62 -5.59 -9.06
C GLY A 24 3.21 -4.22 -9.34
N PHE A 25 2.43 -3.42 -10.06
CA PHE A 25 2.73 -2.06 -10.44
C PHE A 25 1.45 -1.24 -10.33
N GLU A 26 1.56 -0.07 -9.68
CA GLU A 26 0.51 0.95 -9.68
C GLU A 26 1.11 2.30 -10.06
N HIS A 27 0.39 3.06 -10.87
CA HIS A 27 0.76 4.40 -11.26
C HIS A 27 -0.44 5.33 -11.14
N LEU A 28 -0.31 6.31 -10.25
CA LEU A 28 -1.24 7.42 -10.08
C LEU A 28 -0.58 8.67 -10.62
N SER A 29 -1.15 9.28 -11.66
CA SER A 29 -0.61 10.52 -12.21
C SER A 29 -0.54 11.63 -11.17
N GLY A 30 0.39 12.56 -11.35
CA GLY A 30 0.63 13.66 -10.43
C GLY A 30 0.73 15.00 -11.13
N LYS A 31 0.91 16.05 -10.33
CA LYS A 31 1.16 17.40 -10.74
C LYS A 31 2.54 17.81 -10.24
N ASP A 32 3.38 18.37 -11.10
CA ASP A 32 4.69 18.91 -10.67
C ASP A 32 4.50 19.94 -9.56
N GLN A 33 5.38 19.93 -8.56
CA GLN A 33 5.25 20.86 -7.42
C GLN A 33 5.38 22.35 -7.83
N ASN A 34 6.08 22.65 -8.92
CA ASN A 34 6.22 23.99 -9.46
C ASN A 34 5.17 24.37 -10.52
N ASP A 35 4.21 23.48 -10.81
CA ASP A 35 3.13 23.74 -11.75
C ASP A 35 2.05 24.61 -11.10
N THR A 36 1.95 25.86 -11.53
CA THR A 36 0.96 26.85 -11.05
C THR A 36 -0.37 26.80 -11.80
N SER A 37 -0.53 25.91 -12.77
CA SER A 37 -1.80 25.76 -13.51
C SER A 37 -2.95 25.33 -12.59
N THR A 38 -4.18 25.75 -12.91
CA THR A 38 -5.40 25.37 -12.15
C THR A 38 -5.95 24.01 -12.55
N GLY A 39 -5.34 23.31 -13.51
CA GLY A 39 -5.75 21.98 -13.95
C GLY A 39 -5.48 20.90 -12.89
N ILE A 40 -6.41 19.96 -12.78
CA ILE A 40 -6.25 18.76 -11.94
C ILE A 40 -5.48 17.71 -12.76
N LYS A 41 -4.24 17.42 -12.36
CA LYS A 41 -3.36 16.42 -12.99
C LYS A 41 -3.08 15.22 -12.10
N SER A 42 -3.35 15.35 -10.80
CA SER A 42 -3.17 14.27 -9.84
C SER A 42 -4.39 13.36 -9.81
N PHE A 43 -4.20 12.08 -10.00
CA PHE A 43 -5.27 11.11 -9.79
C PHE A 43 -5.60 11.02 -8.30
N ASN A 44 -6.86 11.15 -7.97
CA ASN A 44 -7.36 11.05 -6.60
C ASN A 44 -8.30 9.87 -6.50
N PRO A 45 -7.93 8.77 -5.82
CA PRO A 45 -8.81 7.63 -5.61
C PRO A 45 -10.07 8.04 -4.84
N MET A 46 -11.23 7.59 -5.29
CA MET A 46 -12.50 7.86 -4.61
C MET A 46 -12.73 6.93 -3.41
N TYR A 47 -12.11 5.75 -3.44
CA TYR A 47 -12.29 4.72 -2.43
C TYR A 47 -10.94 4.18 -2.00
N GLY A 48 -10.82 3.85 -0.73
CA GLY A 48 -9.62 3.25 -0.16
C GLY A 48 -9.79 3.00 1.33
N THR A 49 -8.77 2.44 1.93
CA THR A 49 -8.67 2.23 3.37
C THR A 49 -7.21 2.37 3.78
N ASN A 50 -6.98 2.72 5.04
CA ASN A 50 -5.64 2.80 5.61
C ASN A 50 -5.00 1.43 5.76
N HIS A 51 -3.67 1.40 5.84
CA HIS A 51 -2.84 0.22 6.09
C HIS A 51 -3.10 -0.94 5.10
N LYS A 52 -3.22 -0.61 3.80
CA LYS A 52 -3.54 -1.61 2.77
C LYS A 52 -2.90 -1.32 1.42
N PHE A 53 -3.10 -0.13 0.86
CA PHE A 53 -2.64 0.23 -0.49
C PHE A 53 -1.39 1.09 -0.41
N ASN A 54 -0.43 0.87 -1.33
CA ASN A 54 0.81 1.65 -1.44
C ASN A 54 1.61 1.71 -0.13
N GLY A 55 1.72 0.57 0.55
CA GLY A 55 2.37 0.42 1.84
C GLY A 55 1.44 0.58 3.05
N TYR A 56 1.80 -0.03 4.17
CA TYR A 56 1.00 -0.01 5.40
C TYR A 56 1.27 1.20 6.29
N MET A 57 2.34 1.96 6.02
CA MET A 57 2.67 3.16 6.80
C MET A 57 1.86 4.40 6.41
N ASP A 58 0.94 4.27 5.43
CA ASP A 58 0.00 5.32 4.98
C ASP A 58 0.66 6.63 4.52
N TYR A 59 1.90 6.58 4.04
CA TYR A 59 2.51 7.74 3.42
C TYR A 59 1.74 8.19 2.17
N PHE A 60 1.06 7.24 1.50
CA PHE A 60 0.34 7.43 0.24
C PHE A 60 -1.07 6.84 0.30
N TYR A 61 -1.82 7.13 1.38
CA TYR A 61 -3.20 6.67 1.50
C TYR A 61 -4.16 7.53 0.65
N VAL A 62 -5.36 7.02 0.42
CA VAL A 62 -6.38 7.61 -0.46
C VAL A 62 -6.66 9.11 -0.20
N GLY A 63 -6.54 9.58 1.03
CA GLY A 63 -6.84 10.98 1.40
C GLY A 63 -5.74 11.99 1.08
N ASN A 64 -4.57 11.58 0.57
CA ASN A 64 -3.44 12.50 0.36
C ASN A 64 -2.95 12.60 -1.09
N HIS A 65 -3.79 12.22 -2.06
CA HIS A 65 -3.44 12.29 -3.49
C HIS A 65 -3.90 13.58 -4.19
N ILE A 66 -4.78 14.37 -3.57
CA ILE A 66 -5.26 15.63 -4.16
C ILE A 66 -4.10 16.59 -4.36
N ASN A 67 -3.93 17.10 -5.61
CA ASN A 67 -2.85 18.02 -6.01
C ASN A 67 -1.44 17.51 -5.67
N SER A 68 -1.27 16.20 -5.49
CA SER A 68 0.03 15.58 -5.20
C SER A 68 0.88 15.41 -6.45
N VAL A 69 2.15 15.05 -6.25
CA VAL A 69 3.06 14.64 -7.34
C VAL A 69 2.74 13.24 -7.89
N GLY A 70 1.62 12.63 -7.45
CA GLY A 70 1.27 11.27 -7.80
C GLY A 70 2.23 10.23 -7.22
N LEU A 71 2.05 8.99 -7.62
CA LEU A 71 2.81 7.86 -7.11
C LEU A 71 3.03 6.80 -8.20
N THR A 72 4.22 6.24 -8.21
CA THR A 72 4.52 4.96 -8.86
C THR A 72 4.96 4.01 -7.77
N ASP A 73 4.23 2.91 -7.62
CA ASP A 73 4.50 1.84 -6.67
C ASP A 73 4.79 0.54 -7.43
N VAL A 74 6.00 0.02 -7.29
CA VAL A 74 6.36 -1.32 -7.78
C VAL A 74 6.56 -2.21 -6.56
N TYR A 75 5.80 -3.29 -6.48
CA TYR A 75 5.86 -4.16 -5.32
C TYR A 75 6.00 -5.64 -5.68
N VAL A 76 6.60 -6.37 -4.76
CA VAL A 76 6.63 -7.84 -4.78
C VAL A 76 5.89 -8.34 -3.55
N TYR A 77 5.03 -9.31 -3.74
CA TYR A 77 4.34 -10.00 -2.66
C TYR A 77 4.87 -11.42 -2.54
N ILE A 78 5.18 -11.85 -1.33
CA ILE A 78 5.52 -13.23 -0.99
C ILE A 78 4.63 -13.65 0.18
N GLY A 79 3.75 -14.63 -0.06
CA GLY A 79 2.80 -15.16 0.92
C GLY A 79 3.04 -16.65 1.17
N TYR A 80 3.05 -17.02 2.43
CA TYR A 80 3.10 -18.40 2.88
C TYR A 80 1.88 -18.70 3.74
N GLU A 81 1.16 -19.78 3.40
CA GLU A 81 0.01 -20.24 4.16
C GLU A 81 0.10 -21.74 4.38
N LYS A 82 0.01 -22.17 5.65
CA LYS A 82 -0.05 -23.60 6.01
C LYS A 82 -0.89 -23.79 7.27
N ASN A 83 -1.91 -24.65 7.14
CA ASN A 83 -2.86 -24.95 8.22
C ASN A 83 -3.53 -23.65 8.75
N LYS A 84 -3.21 -23.27 9.99
CA LYS A 84 -3.74 -22.09 10.67
C LYS A 84 -2.82 -20.87 10.62
N PHE A 85 -1.63 -21.02 10.05
CA PHE A 85 -0.60 -20.00 10.02
C PHE A 85 -0.50 -19.35 8.65
N SER A 86 -0.34 -18.03 8.62
CA SER A 86 0.01 -17.26 7.44
C SER A 86 1.14 -16.28 7.72
N ALA A 87 1.98 -16.05 6.73
CA ALA A 87 3.01 -15.03 6.75
C ALA A 87 3.05 -14.32 5.40
N LYS A 88 3.30 -13.01 5.40
CA LYS A 88 3.35 -12.20 4.20
C LYS A 88 4.47 -11.18 4.30
N LEU A 89 5.22 -11.02 3.23
CA LEU A 89 6.21 -9.95 3.04
C LEU A 89 5.90 -9.21 1.75
N THR A 90 5.86 -7.88 1.82
CA THR A 90 5.64 -7.03 0.64
C THR A 90 6.62 -5.86 0.65
N PRO A 91 7.76 -5.96 -0.05
CA PRO A 91 8.57 -4.80 -0.38
C PRO A 91 7.89 -3.94 -1.46
N HIS A 92 7.90 -2.62 -1.25
CA HIS A 92 7.43 -1.59 -2.15
C HIS A 92 8.58 -0.69 -2.57
N TYR A 93 8.76 -0.46 -3.86
CA TYR A 93 9.59 0.60 -4.41
C TYR A 93 8.68 1.78 -4.75
N LEU A 94 8.84 2.89 -4.04
CA LEU A 94 7.98 4.07 -4.14
C LEU A 94 8.71 5.21 -4.86
N ALA A 95 8.07 5.77 -5.89
CA ALA A 95 8.58 6.92 -6.62
C ALA A 95 7.45 7.91 -6.93
N SER A 96 7.76 9.21 -7.04
CA SER A 96 6.79 10.20 -7.51
C SER A 96 6.54 10.06 -8.99
N ALA A 97 5.29 10.25 -9.43
CA ALA A 97 4.92 10.25 -10.84
C ALA A 97 5.25 11.59 -11.54
N ALA A 98 5.31 12.69 -10.77
CA ALA A 98 5.65 14.01 -11.24
C ALA A 98 6.85 14.59 -10.46
N SER A 99 7.36 15.73 -10.89
CA SER A 99 8.61 16.32 -10.38
C SER A 99 8.44 16.92 -8.99
N ILE A 100 9.43 16.64 -8.14
CA ILE A 100 9.59 17.21 -6.80
C ILE A 100 10.65 18.30 -6.86
N TYR A 101 10.44 19.41 -6.14
CA TYR A 101 11.36 20.52 -6.09
C TYR A 101 11.65 20.97 -4.65
N LYS A 102 12.92 21.26 -4.36
CA LYS A 102 13.35 21.99 -3.15
C LYS A 102 13.80 23.38 -3.58
N GLY A 103 12.90 24.36 -3.44
CA GLY A 103 13.09 25.66 -4.07
C GLY A 103 13.09 25.53 -5.60
N VAL A 104 14.20 25.82 -6.27
CA VAL A 104 14.36 25.69 -7.72
C VAL A 104 15.03 24.37 -8.15
N GLU A 105 15.55 23.60 -7.21
CA GLU A 105 16.30 22.39 -7.47
C GLU A 105 15.35 21.20 -7.59
N LYS A 106 15.38 20.52 -8.75
CA LYS A 106 14.63 19.27 -8.98
C LYS A 106 15.28 18.14 -8.18
N GLN A 107 14.45 17.41 -7.46
CA GLN A 107 14.84 16.24 -6.69
C GLN A 107 14.67 14.94 -7.51
N ASP A 108 15.28 13.85 -7.03
CA ASP A 108 15.05 12.51 -7.58
C ASP A 108 13.59 12.08 -7.34
N ASN A 109 13.04 11.33 -8.28
CA ASN A 109 11.68 10.79 -8.15
C ASN A 109 11.61 9.62 -7.15
N TYR A 110 12.72 8.92 -6.89
CA TYR A 110 12.74 7.83 -5.90
C TYR A 110 12.49 8.36 -4.50
N LEU A 111 11.43 7.85 -3.86
CA LEU A 111 10.98 8.27 -2.53
C LEU A 111 11.50 7.35 -1.43
N GLY A 112 11.67 6.07 -1.75
CA GLY A 112 12.16 5.09 -0.79
C GLY A 112 11.58 3.70 -1.00
N THR A 113 11.97 2.80 -0.10
CA THR A 113 11.47 1.43 -0.08
C THR A 113 10.79 1.16 1.26
N GLU A 114 9.55 0.70 1.22
CA GLU A 114 8.80 0.23 2.38
C GLU A 114 8.75 -1.30 2.37
N PHE A 115 8.96 -1.89 3.54
CA PHE A 115 8.79 -3.33 3.76
C PHE A 115 7.64 -3.56 4.72
N ASP A 116 6.63 -4.29 4.28
CA ASP A 116 5.49 -4.70 5.09
C ASP A 116 5.57 -6.19 5.37
N PHE A 117 5.63 -6.54 6.64
CA PHE A 117 5.61 -7.91 7.11
C PHE A 117 4.38 -8.16 7.98
N THR A 118 3.65 -9.24 7.72
CA THR A 118 2.50 -9.65 8.54
C THR A 118 2.55 -11.14 8.85
N LEU A 119 2.10 -11.47 10.05
CA LEU A 119 1.85 -12.84 10.51
C LEU A 119 0.38 -12.96 10.90
N GLY A 120 -0.24 -14.09 10.55
CA GLY A 120 -1.61 -14.40 10.94
C GLY A 120 -1.71 -15.80 11.54
N TYR A 121 -2.58 -15.93 12.53
CA TYR A 121 -2.93 -17.22 13.12
C TYR A 121 -4.43 -17.36 13.33
N LYS A 122 -5.02 -18.36 12.67
CA LYS A 122 -6.44 -18.72 12.80
C LYS A 122 -6.65 -19.53 14.07
N MET A 123 -7.01 -18.87 15.17
CA MET A 123 -7.27 -19.54 16.46
C MET A 123 -8.48 -20.45 16.37
N TYR A 124 -9.60 -19.91 15.87
CA TYR A 124 -10.88 -20.59 15.63
C TYR A 124 -11.37 -20.26 14.22
N ASP A 125 -12.40 -20.95 13.74
CA ASP A 125 -12.94 -20.70 12.39
C ASP A 125 -13.43 -19.26 12.19
N TYR A 126 -13.80 -18.59 13.27
CA TYR A 126 -14.31 -17.23 13.30
C TYR A 126 -13.38 -16.24 14.02
N VAL A 127 -12.17 -16.66 14.47
CA VAL A 127 -11.21 -15.79 15.17
C VAL A 127 -9.84 -15.92 14.55
N THR A 128 -9.31 -14.80 14.06
CA THR A 128 -7.93 -14.69 13.56
C THR A 128 -7.20 -13.60 14.34
N VAL A 129 -5.96 -13.88 14.71
CA VAL A 129 -5.03 -12.90 15.28
C VAL A 129 -3.98 -12.60 14.23
N ASP A 130 -3.80 -11.32 13.91
CA ASP A 130 -2.76 -10.83 13.01
C ASP A 130 -1.81 -9.89 13.75
N ALA A 131 -0.54 -9.94 13.40
CA ALA A 131 0.47 -8.97 13.80
C ALA A 131 1.23 -8.50 12.57
N GLY A 132 1.63 -7.25 12.55
CA GLY A 132 2.40 -6.71 11.44
C GLY A 132 3.45 -5.72 11.89
N PHE A 133 4.46 -5.58 11.05
CA PHE A 133 5.54 -4.62 11.19
C PHE A 133 5.90 -4.05 9.84
N SER A 134 6.00 -2.73 9.75
CA SER A 134 6.39 -2.01 8.55
C SER A 134 7.58 -1.11 8.82
N LYS A 135 8.45 -0.98 7.82
CA LYS A 135 9.62 -0.11 7.86
C LYS A 135 9.83 0.61 6.55
N MET A 136 9.93 1.94 6.62
CA MET A 136 10.27 2.80 5.48
C MET A 136 11.74 3.20 5.53
N PHE A 137 12.45 2.99 4.41
CA PHE A 137 13.77 3.52 4.12
C PHE A 137 13.59 4.71 3.17
N ALA A 138 13.36 5.88 3.77
CA ALA A 138 13.06 7.10 3.05
C ALA A 138 14.31 7.76 2.43
N THR A 139 14.12 8.50 1.33
CA THR A 139 15.15 9.30 0.67
C THR A 139 15.06 10.78 1.06
N SER A 140 16.00 11.60 0.58
CA SER A 140 15.93 13.06 0.70
C SER A 140 14.72 13.65 -0.04
N SER A 141 14.32 13.03 -1.16
CA SER A 141 13.12 13.44 -1.90
C SER A 141 11.85 13.23 -1.09
N MET A 142 11.80 12.13 -0.33
CA MET A 142 10.69 11.86 0.59
C MET A 142 10.61 12.89 1.73
N GLU A 143 11.77 13.32 2.28
CA GLU A 143 11.81 14.41 3.26
C GLU A 143 11.26 15.72 2.70
N VAL A 144 11.63 16.06 1.47
CA VAL A 144 11.13 17.27 0.79
C VAL A 144 9.62 17.17 0.58
N LEU A 145 9.12 16.00 0.16
CA LEU A 145 7.71 15.79 -0.15
C LEU A 145 6.81 15.75 1.08
N LYS A 146 7.27 15.12 2.17
CA LYS A 146 6.45 14.84 3.37
C LYS A 146 6.89 15.63 4.61
N ALA A 147 7.87 16.54 4.48
CA ALA A 147 8.43 17.35 5.57
C ALA A 147 8.87 16.53 6.79
N GLY A 148 9.51 15.37 6.55
CA GLY A 148 9.95 14.43 7.59
C GLY A 148 11.45 14.47 7.84
N ASN A 149 11.96 13.39 8.45
CA ASN A 149 13.38 13.11 8.65
C ASN A 149 13.69 11.66 8.25
N LYS A 150 14.40 11.46 7.15
CA LYS A 150 14.76 10.13 6.63
C LYS A 150 15.65 9.30 7.58
N ASN A 151 16.38 9.97 8.46
CA ASN A 151 17.25 9.33 9.44
C ASN A 151 16.52 8.96 10.75
N ALA A 152 15.25 9.35 10.91
CA ALA A 152 14.42 8.91 12.01
C ALA A 152 14.01 7.44 11.82
N GLY A 153 13.70 6.75 12.91
CA GLY A 153 13.17 5.39 12.85
C GLY A 153 11.74 5.38 12.30
N ASN A 154 11.59 5.27 10.99
CA ASN A 154 10.28 5.20 10.34
C ASN A 154 9.76 3.77 10.40
N ASN A 155 9.08 3.41 11.47
CA ASN A 155 8.52 2.08 11.71
C ASN A 155 7.06 2.19 12.15
N TRP A 156 6.29 1.17 11.82
CA TRP A 156 4.92 1.00 12.27
C TRP A 156 4.67 -0.47 12.64
N ALA A 157 3.84 -0.73 13.64
CA ALA A 157 3.49 -2.09 14.04
C ALA A 157 2.05 -2.16 14.55
N PHE A 158 1.42 -3.32 14.40
CA PHE A 158 0.08 -3.58 14.90
C PHE A 158 -0.11 -5.01 15.38
N ILE A 159 -1.11 -5.18 16.25
CA ILE A 159 -1.74 -6.46 16.54
C ILE A 159 -3.24 -6.27 16.33
N SER A 160 -3.88 -7.21 15.66
CA SER A 160 -5.31 -7.19 15.35
C SER A 160 -5.95 -8.51 15.71
N ILE A 161 -7.15 -8.46 16.30
CA ILE A 161 -8.00 -9.63 16.51
C ILE A 161 -9.26 -9.43 15.67
N LYS A 162 -9.46 -10.32 14.72
CA LYS A 162 -10.66 -10.34 13.85
C LYS A 162 -11.61 -11.41 14.35
N ILE A 163 -12.84 -11.00 14.69
CA ILE A 163 -13.91 -11.89 15.12
C ILE A 163 -15.03 -11.78 14.09
N ASN A 164 -15.26 -12.84 13.33
CA ASN A 164 -16.25 -12.89 12.26
C ASN A 164 -17.16 -14.12 12.38
N PRO A 165 -18.02 -14.19 13.42
CA PRO A 165 -18.94 -15.30 13.62
C PRO A 165 -20.09 -15.24 12.61
N ASN A 166 -20.64 -16.40 12.28
CA ASN A 166 -21.94 -16.44 11.60
C ASN A 166 -23.04 -16.14 12.63
N LEU A 167 -23.59 -14.92 12.57
CA LEU A 167 -24.62 -14.46 13.51
C LEU A 167 -26.02 -14.98 13.18
N PHE A 168 -26.26 -15.39 11.93
CA PHE A 168 -27.56 -15.92 11.49
C PHE A 168 -27.37 -16.90 10.34
N SER A 169 -28.04 -18.05 10.42
CA SER A 169 -28.08 -19.04 9.36
C SER A 169 -29.51 -19.57 9.24
N ASN A 170 -30.14 -19.36 8.08
CA ASN A 170 -31.43 -19.94 7.75
C ASN A 170 -31.19 -21.16 6.86
N LYS A 171 -31.45 -22.36 7.38
CA LYS A 171 -31.48 -23.59 6.58
C LYS A 171 -32.93 -23.80 6.10
N VAL A 172 -33.16 -23.62 4.82
CA VAL A 172 -34.41 -24.09 4.19
C VAL A 172 -34.30 -25.62 4.08
N GLU A 173 -35.07 -26.34 4.87
CA GLU A 173 -35.22 -27.78 4.65
C GLU A 173 -36.02 -27.98 3.36
N GLU A 174 -35.38 -28.47 2.30
CA GLU A 174 -36.10 -29.03 1.18
C GLU A 174 -36.90 -30.25 1.66
N LYS A 175 -38.20 -30.09 1.77
CA LYS A 175 -39.10 -31.23 1.95
C LYS A 175 -39.12 -32.01 0.63
N LEU A 176 -38.52 -33.22 0.62
CA LEU A 176 -38.67 -34.24 -0.41
C LEU A 176 -40.14 -34.71 -0.46
#